data_bb3d35e1fde2c8bf615c2a047f1951f6
#
_entry.id   bb3d35e1fde2c8bf615c2a047f1951f6
#
_cell.length_a   1.000
_cell.length_b   1.000
_cell.length_c   1.000
_cell.angle_alpha   90.00
_cell.angle_beta   90.00
_cell.angle_gamma   90.00
#
_symmetry.space_group_name_H-M   'P 1'
#
loop_
_entity.id
_entity.type
_entity.pdbx_description
1 polymer ?
#
loop_
_entity_poly.entity_id
_entity_poly.type
_entity_poly.pdbx_seq_one_letter_code
_entity_poly.pdbx_strand_id
1 'polypeptide(L)'
;MKDNGLIRIIPSQDIHYLEASDDYVKIYTRSGSYLKKSSLTRIEDSLDPKQFARVHRSYIIPLNQLVRIDPYEKDGHIALLHCGAKVNVSKAGLIKLKGLLGV
;
A
#
# COMPACT_ATOMS: atom_id res chain seq x y z
N MET A 1 6.93 -13.65 -5.95
CA MET A 1 8.22 -13.42 -5.26
C MET A 1 9.01 -14.70 -5.19
N LYS A 2 10.31 -14.56 -5.24
CA LYS A 2 11.21 -15.70 -5.21
C LYS A 2 11.80 -15.83 -3.80
N ASP A 3 11.72 -17.02 -3.20
CA ASP A 3 12.16 -17.26 -1.84
C ASP A 3 12.81 -18.63 -1.79
N ASN A 4 14.14 -18.70 -1.57
CA ASN A 4 14.92 -19.93 -1.52
C ASN A 4 14.70 -20.82 -2.74
N GLY A 5 14.65 -20.23 -3.90
CA GLY A 5 14.39 -20.95 -5.15
C GLY A 5 12.94 -21.25 -5.44
N LEU A 6 12.05 -20.97 -4.49
CA LEU A 6 10.62 -21.14 -4.68
C LEU A 6 10.01 -19.84 -5.22
N ILE A 7 8.97 -19.98 -6.02
CA ILE A 7 8.19 -18.84 -6.49
C ILE A 7 6.94 -18.77 -5.61
N ARG A 8 6.83 -17.68 -4.86
CA ARG A 8 5.68 -17.46 -4.00
C ARG A 8 4.69 -16.54 -4.71
N ILE A 9 3.47 -17.02 -4.85
CA ILE A 9 2.39 -16.25 -5.46
C ILE A 9 1.53 -15.67 -4.36
N ILE A 10 1.38 -14.33 -4.38
CA ILE A 10 0.55 -13.63 -3.41
C ILE A 10 -0.63 -13.04 -4.16
N PRO A 11 -1.85 -13.54 -3.91
CA PRO A 11 -3.05 -12.95 -4.52
C PRO A 11 -3.20 -11.49 -4.10
N SER A 12 -3.55 -10.62 -5.04
CA SER A 12 -3.68 -9.19 -4.75
C SER A 12 -4.71 -8.91 -3.66
N GLN A 13 -5.74 -9.72 -3.55
CA GLN A 13 -6.77 -9.58 -2.52
C GLN A 13 -6.26 -9.92 -1.12
N ASP A 14 -5.13 -10.60 -1.00
CA ASP A 14 -4.53 -10.92 0.30
C ASP A 14 -3.56 -9.83 0.77
N ILE A 15 -3.25 -8.86 -0.07
CA ILE A 15 -2.32 -7.78 0.28
C ILE A 15 -3.04 -6.77 1.17
N HIS A 16 -2.46 -6.50 2.34
CA HIS A 16 -2.97 -5.47 3.26
C HIS A 16 -2.42 -4.11 2.91
N TYR A 17 -1.11 -3.99 2.72
CA TYR A 17 -0.47 -2.78 2.23
C TYR A 17 1.01 -3.06 1.95
N LEU A 18 1.67 -2.10 1.29
CA LEU A 18 3.08 -2.19 0.96
C LEU A 18 3.81 -0.98 1.55
N GLU A 19 5.00 -1.23 2.07
CA GLU A 19 5.82 -0.20 2.71
C GLU A 19 7.24 -0.23 2.16
N ALA A 20 7.77 0.94 1.81
CA ALA A 20 9.17 1.06 1.42
C ALA A 20 10.06 0.93 2.65
N SER A 21 11.08 0.09 2.58
CA SER A 21 12.03 -0.14 3.68
C SER A 21 13.43 -0.27 3.09
N ASP A 22 14.18 0.83 3.06
CA ASP A 22 15.51 0.92 2.45
C ASP A 22 15.48 0.43 0.99
N ASP A 23 16.25 -0.59 0.66
CA ASP A 23 16.29 -1.16 -0.70
C ASP A 23 15.22 -2.22 -0.92
N TYR A 24 14.33 -2.41 0.03
CA TYR A 24 13.31 -3.45 -0.02
C TYR A 24 11.92 -2.84 0.06
N VAL A 25 10.94 -3.60 -0.41
CA VAL A 25 9.53 -3.30 -0.18
C VAL A 25 8.98 -4.40 0.69
N LYS A 26 8.38 -4.02 1.80
CA LYS A 26 7.74 -4.95 2.71
C LYS A 26 6.27 -5.08 2.32
N ILE A 27 5.86 -6.30 2.01
CA ILE A 27 4.50 -6.60 1.58
C ILE A 27 3.78 -7.26 2.74
N TYR A 28 2.80 -6.57 3.30
CA TYR A 28 1.98 -7.10 4.39
C TYR A 28 0.79 -7.81 3.80
N THR A 29 0.58 -9.05 4.21
CA THR A 29 -0.50 -9.87 3.68
C THR A 29 -1.26 -10.54 4.81
N ARG A 30 -2.35 -11.20 4.43
CA ARG A 30 -3.17 -11.97 5.35
C ARG A 30 -2.38 -13.07 6.07
N SER A 31 -1.38 -13.66 5.42
CA SER A 31 -0.61 -14.76 5.95
C SER A 31 0.75 -14.35 6.53
N GLY A 32 1.05 -13.06 6.56
CA GLY A 32 2.31 -12.55 7.08
C GLY A 32 2.91 -11.48 6.21
N SER A 33 4.18 -11.16 6.42
CA SER A 33 4.86 -10.14 5.64
C SER A 33 6.03 -10.74 4.88
N TYR A 34 6.34 -10.14 3.74
CA TYR A 34 7.42 -10.58 2.86
C TYR A 34 8.25 -9.39 2.42
N LEU A 35 9.55 -9.61 2.22
CA LEU A 35 10.46 -8.58 1.71
C LEU A 35 10.81 -8.89 0.26
N LYS A 36 10.74 -7.86 -0.58
CA LYS A 36 11.17 -7.95 -1.96
C LYS A 36 12.17 -6.85 -2.24
N LYS A 37 13.34 -7.20 -2.79
CA LYS A 37 14.32 -6.20 -3.17
C LYS A 37 13.85 -5.47 -4.42
N SER A 38 13.30 -4.29 -4.23
CA SER A 38 12.75 -3.47 -5.31
C SER A 38 12.43 -2.10 -4.76
N SER A 39 12.18 -1.15 -5.64
CA SER A 39 11.65 0.14 -5.24
C SER A 39 10.12 0.10 -5.23
N LEU A 40 9.52 0.94 -4.41
CA LEU A 40 8.06 1.03 -4.36
C LEU A 40 7.49 1.50 -5.70
N THR A 41 8.21 2.38 -6.39
CA THR A 41 7.80 2.89 -7.71
C THR A 41 7.72 1.75 -8.73
N ARG A 42 8.69 0.85 -8.72
CA ARG A 42 8.68 -0.28 -9.65
C ARG A 42 7.51 -1.22 -9.39
N ILE A 43 7.21 -1.44 -8.12
CA ILE A 43 6.07 -2.28 -7.75
C ILE A 43 4.77 -1.59 -8.12
N GLU A 44 4.68 -0.29 -7.87
CA GLU A 44 3.50 0.49 -8.24
C GLU A 44 3.19 0.35 -9.73
N ASP A 45 4.21 0.38 -10.58
CA ASP A 45 4.05 0.27 -12.02
C ASP A 45 3.48 -1.10 -12.45
N SER A 46 3.66 -2.13 -11.61
CA SER A 46 3.18 -3.47 -11.91
C SER A 46 1.80 -3.76 -11.32
N LEU A 47 1.26 -2.84 -10.51
CA LEU A 47 -0.04 -3.00 -9.87
C LEU A 47 -1.12 -2.30 -10.68
N ASP A 48 -2.36 -2.78 -10.53
CA ASP A 48 -3.52 -2.17 -11.18
C ASP A 48 -3.80 -0.81 -10.52
N PRO A 49 -3.66 0.30 -11.25
CA PRO A 49 -3.87 1.62 -10.67
C PRO A 49 -5.32 1.90 -10.26
N LYS A 50 -6.26 1.07 -10.67
CA LYS A 50 -7.66 1.17 -10.25
C LYS A 50 -7.92 0.49 -8.93
N GLN A 51 -7.03 -0.42 -8.51
CA GLN A 51 -7.19 -1.19 -7.28
C GLN A 51 -6.21 -0.80 -6.19
N PHE A 52 -5.07 -0.22 -6.55
CA PHE A 52 -4.02 0.18 -5.62
C PHE A 52 -3.72 1.66 -5.77
N ALA A 53 -3.48 2.32 -4.65
CA ALA A 53 -3.14 3.73 -4.65
C ALA A 53 -1.87 3.97 -3.86
N ARG A 54 -0.92 4.70 -4.47
CA ARG A 54 0.25 5.16 -3.74
C ARG A 54 -0.15 6.40 -2.94
N VAL A 55 -0.35 6.21 -1.64
CA VAL A 55 -0.88 7.25 -0.77
C VAL A 55 0.20 8.08 -0.10
N HIS A 56 1.44 7.62 -0.19
CA HIS A 56 2.59 8.26 0.44
C HIS A 56 3.84 7.77 -0.32
N ARG A 57 4.93 8.54 -0.23
CA ARG A 57 6.18 8.10 -0.88
C ARG A 57 6.64 6.73 -0.39
N SER A 58 6.20 6.33 0.80
CA SER A 58 6.59 5.05 1.41
C SER A 58 5.49 4.02 1.48
N TYR A 59 4.28 4.31 1.01
CA TYR A 59 3.14 3.41 1.17
C TYR A 59 2.27 3.30 -0.06
N ILE A 60 1.87 2.05 -0.37
CA ILE A 60 0.82 1.76 -1.34
C ILE A 60 -0.23 0.94 -0.62
N ILE A 61 -1.51 1.26 -0.82
CA ILE A 61 -2.61 0.50 -0.23
C ILE A 61 -3.56 0.01 -1.30
N PRO A 62 -4.16 -1.20 -1.12
CA PRO A 62 -5.27 -1.61 -1.95
C PRO A 62 -6.55 -0.91 -1.47
N LEU A 63 -7.38 -0.48 -2.42
CA LEU A 63 -8.58 0.28 -2.08
C LEU A 63 -9.58 -0.55 -1.28
N ASN A 64 -9.59 -1.88 -1.47
CA ASN A 64 -10.50 -2.75 -0.73
C ASN A 64 -10.17 -2.86 0.75
N GLN A 65 -8.99 -2.41 1.17
CA GLN A 65 -8.59 -2.41 2.59
C GLN A 65 -8.97 -1.11 3.30
N LEU A 66 -9.28 -0.07 2.53
CA LEU A 66 -9.53 1.25 3.11
C LEU A 66 -10.86 1.29 3.86
N VAL A 67 -10.81 1.62 5.15
CA VAL A 67 -12.00 1.80 5.97
C VAL A 67 -12.39 3.27 6.00
N ARG A 68 -11.44 4.15 6.34
CA ARG A 68 -11.68 5.58 6.38
C ARG A 68 -10.35 6.33 6.36
N ILE A 69 -10.43 7.62 6.12
CA ILE A 69 -9.28 8.52 6.17
C ILE A 69 -9.55 9.55 7.24
N ASP A 70 -8.66 9.61 8.24
CA ASP A 70 -8.77 10.57 9.34
C ASP A 70 -7.76 11.69 9.18
N PRO A 71 -8.11 12.93 9.55
CA PRO A 71 -7.10 14.00 9.58
C PRO A 71 -6.07 13.71 10.68
N TYR A 72 -4.82 14.08 10.39
CA TYR A 72 -3.71 13.87 11.31
C TYR A 72 -2.77 15.07 11.23
N GLU A 73 -2.50 15.71 12.36
CA GLU A 73 -1.72 16.92 12.44
C GLU A 73 -2.29 18.03 11.55
N LYS A 74 -1.48 18.98 11.11
CA LYS A 74 -1.96 20.14 10.36
C LYS A 74 -2.38 19.79 8.94
N ASP A 75 -1.52 19.09 8.21
CA ASP A 75 -1.73 18.82 6.78
C ASP A 75 -1.70 17.35 6.44
N GLY A 76 -1.59 16.49 7.46
CA GLY A 76 -1.48 15.06 7.26
C GLY A 76 -2.82 14.35 7.35
N HIS A 77 -2.83 13.15 6.84
CA HIS A 77 -3.97 12.25 6.92
C HIS A 77 -3.48 10.85 7.21
N ILE A 78 -4.34 10.04 7.80
CA ILE A 78 -4.06 8.64 8.07
C ILE A 78 -5.20 7.80 7.52
N ALA A 79 -4.84 6.78 6.73
CA ALA A 79 -5.79 5.81 6.24
C ALA A 79 -5.87 4.65 7.21
N LEU A 80 -7.07 4.33 7.69
CA LEU A 80 -7.31 3.15 8.50
C LEU A 80 -7.70 2.00 7.58
N LEU A 81 -7.02 0.87 7.74
CA LEU A 81 -7.25 -0.31 6.91
C LEU A 81 -8.01 -1.37 7.70
N HIS A 82 -8.69 -2.26 6.97
CA HIS A 82 -9.43 -3.36 7.59
C HIS A 82 -8.57 -4.25 8.48
N CYS A 83 -7.29 -4.40 8.15
CA CYS A 83 -6.37 -5.19 8.97
C CYS A 83 -5.97 -4.49 10.27
N GLY A 84 -6.44 -3.27 10.50
CA GLY A 84 -6.12 -2.50 11.70
C GLY A 84 -4.92 -1.59 11.57
N ALA A 85 -4.20 -1.66 10.46
CA ALA A 85 -3.03 -0.81 10.23
C ALA A 85 -3.45 0.63 9.94
N LYS A 86 -2.61 1.58 10.36
CA LYS A 86 -2.78 3.00 10.07
C LYS A 86 -1.61 3.42 9.19
N VAL A 87 -1.92 3.96 8.03
CA VAL A 87 -0.94 4.30 7.01
C VAL A 87 -0.98 5.80 6.73
N ASN A 88 0.19 6.42 6.73
CA ASN A 88 0.28 7.85 6.45
C ASN A 88 -0.13 8.13 4.99
N VAL A 89 -0.90 9.20 4.82
CA VAL A 89 -1.35 9.65 3.51
C VAL A 89 -0.85 11.06 3.28
N SER A 90 -0.10 11.27 2.21
CA SER A 90 0.39 12.60 1.85
C SER A 90 -0.73 13.42 1.21
N LYS A 91 -0.50 14.73 1.06
CA LYS A 91 -1.46 15.61 0.40
C LYS A 91 -1.76 15.14 -1.03
N ALA A 92 -0.70 14.79 -1.77
CA ALA A 92 -0.87 14.27 -3.13
C ALA A 92 -1.58 12.92 -3.12
N GLY A 93 -1.27 12.06 -2.12
CA GLY A 93 -1.94 10.78 -1.97
C GLY A 93 -3.41 10.91 -1.69
N LEU A 94 -3.79 11.92 -0.88
CA LEU A 94 -5.19 12.17 -0.59
C LEU A 94 -5.97 12.57 -1.85
N ILE A 95 -5.37 13.44 -2.67
CA ILE A 95 -6.00 13.86 -3.93
C ILE A 95 -6.21 12.65 -4.84
N LYS A 96 -5.19 11.78 -4.91
CA LYS A 96 -5.26 10.56 -5.71
C LYS A 96 -6.36 9.63 -5.22
N LEU A 97 -6.46 9.43 -3.91
CA LEU A 97 -7.50 8.60 -3.31
C LEU A 97 -8.89 9.13 -3.60
N LYS A 98 -9.09 10.45 -3.44
CA LYS A 98 -10.38 11.06 -3.72
C LYS A 98 -10.79 10.85 -5.16
N GLY A 99 -9.85 10.97 -6.10
CA GLY A 99 -10.13 10.71 -7.50
C GLY A 99 -10.55 9.28 -7.76
N LEU A 100 -9.88 8.32 -7.14
CA LEU A 100 -10.20 6.90 -7.31
C LEU A 100 -11.52 6.51 -6.65
N LEU A 101 -11.85 7.15 -5.52
CA LEU A 101 -13.08 6.86 -4.78
C LEU A 101 -14.28 7.64 -5.33
N GLY A 102 -14.07 8.60 -6.19
CA GLY A 102 -15.15 9.40 -6.77
C GLY A 102 -15.71 10.46 -5.83
N VAL A 103 -14.90 10.94 -4.90
CA VAL A 103 -15.36 11.96 -3.93
C VAL A 103 -14.56 13.24 -4.03
#